data_f22155b550fe93933a46621642138558
#
_entry.id   f22155b550fe93933a46621642138558
#
_cell.length_a   1.000
_cell.length_b   1.000
_cell.length_c   1.000
_cell.angle_alpha   90.00
_cell.angle_beta   90.00
_cell.angle_gamma   90.00
#
_symmetry.space_group_name_H-M   'P 1'
#
loop_
_entity.id
_entity.type
_entity.pdbx_description
1 polymer ?
#
loop_
_entity_poly.entity_id
_entity_poly.type
_entity_poly.pdbx_seq_one_letter_code
_entity_poly.pdbx_strand_id
1 'polypeptide(L)'
;SGASKIYAVDVGRGQMDPRISRDKRVVVIDRTNIRRLKKSEIPDDIDLAVVDVSFISLEVVLPEVNRFMARRSSVIALIKPQFEVAPSMVGDGGIVRDPAARKDAAQKVLNVGERLGWKVAGLMESPIKGAKGNIEFLAFFQVGSES
;
A
#
# COMPACT_ATOMS: atom_id res chain seq x y z
N SER A 1 -10.16 9.70 11.37
CA SER A 1 -11.60 9.84 11.38
C SER A 1 -12.02 10.98 10.47
N GLY A 2 -13.26 11.01 10.09
CA GLY A 2 -13.78 12.03 9.18
C GLY A 2 -13.60 11.71 7.72
N ALA A 3 -13.03 10.57 7.38
CA ALA A 3 -13.01 10.14 5.99
C ALA A 3 -14.42 9.75 5.57
N SER A 4 -14.90 10.32 4.48
CA SER A 4 -16.22 10.00 3.96
C SER A 4 -16.21 8.70 3.17
N LYS A 5 -15.07 8.29 2.65
CA LYS A 5 -14.95 7.06 1.89
C LYS A 5 -13.54 6.48 2.00
N ILE A 6 -13.49 5.20 2.29
CA ILE A 6 -12.24 4.46 2.45
C ILE A 6 -12.23 3.31 1.44
N TYR A 7 -11.17 3.20 0.67
CA TYR A 7 -10.97 2.06 -0.22
C TYR A 7 -9.82 1.22 0.29
N ALA A 8 -10.06 -0.08 0.41
CA ALA A 8 -9.04 -1.05 0.74
C ALA A 8 -8.74 -1.86 -0.52
N VAL A 9 -7.49 -1.79 -0.96
CA VAL A 9 -7.05 -2.47 -2.17
C VAL A 9 -6.20 -3.67 -1.78
N ASP A 10 -6.66 -4.83 -2.16
CA ASP A 10 -5.91 -6.08 -1.98
C ASP A 10 -5.93 -6.81 -3.31
N VAL A 11 -4.79 -6.85 -3.98
CA VAL A 11 -4.64 -7.50 -5.28
C VAL A 11 -4.38 -9.01 -5.13
N GLY A 12 -4.02 -9.43 -3.92
CA GLY A 12 -3.78 -10.83 -3.61
C GLY A 12 -5.06 -11.58 -3.27
N ARG A 13 -4.92 -12.56 -2.39
CA ARG A 13 -6.06 -13.36 -1.93
C ARG A 13 -6.77 -12.69 -0.76
N GLY A 14 -7.41 -11.61 -0.97
CA GLY A 14 -8.02 -10.78 0.05
C GLY A 14 -8.31 -11.46 1.39
N GLN A 15 -7.57 -11.03 2.39
CA GLN A 15 -7.73 -11.49 3.77
C GLN A 15 -8.09 -10.30 4.65
N MET A 16 -8.83 -9.37 4.10
CA MET A 16 -9.26 -8.17 4.82
C MET A 16 -10.08 -8.57 6.04
N ASP A 17 -9.81 -7.90 7.16
CA ASP A 17 -10.60 -8.10 8.38
C ASP A 17 -12.08 -7.87 8.06
N PRO A 18 -12.97 -8.83 8.36
CA PRO A 18 -14.40 -8.67 8.06
C PRO A 18 -15.03 -7.43 8.67
N ARG A 19 -14.52 -6.96 9.82
CA ARG A 19 -15.04 -5.74 10.45
C ARG A 19 -14.80 -4.52 9.60
N ILE A 20 -13.64 -4.46 8.91
CA ILE A 20 -13.32 -3.37 8.01
C ILE A 20 -14.15 -3.48 6.74
N SER A 21 -14.24 -4.66 6.16
CA SER A 21 -14.97 -4.87 4.91
C SER A 21 -16.47 -4.64 5.03
N ARG A 22 -17.02 -4.71 6.25
CA ARG A 22 -18.46 -4.47 6.49
C ARG A 22 -18.79 -3.00 6.70
N ASP A 23 -17.80 -2.14 6.91
CA ASP A 23 -18.04 -0.72 7.09
C ASP A 23 -18.52 -0.14 5.76
N LYS A 24 -19.63 0.62 5.81
CA LYS A 24 -20.22 1.24 4.61
C LYS A 24 -19.29 2.23 3.93
N ARG A 25 -18.32 2.76 4.67
CA ARG A 25 -17.34 3.70 4.13
C ARG A 25 -16.16 3.01 3.46
N VAL A 26 -16.08 1.68 3.59
CA VAL A 26 -14.98 0.89 3.05
C VAL A 26 -15.43 0.14 1.83
N VAL A 27 -14.76 0.37 0.72
CA VAL A 27 -14.94 -0.41 -0.50
C VAL A 27 -13.70 -1.30 -0.63
N VAL A 28 -13.91 -2.59 -0.66
CA VAL A 28 -12.83 -3.57 -0.79
C VAL A 28 -12.74 -3.98 -2.25
N ILE A 29 -11.56 -3.78 -2.84
CA ILE A 29 -11.27 -4.21 -4.20
C ILE A 29 -10.39 -5.42 -4.08
N ASP A 30 -11.01 -6.59 -4.17
CA ASP A 30 -10.38 -7.87 -3.93
C ASP A 30 -10.11 -8.58 -5.24
N ARG A 31 -8.92 -9.16 -5.37
CA ARG A 31 -8.50 -9.94 -6.54
C ARG A 31 -8.55 -9.18 -7.87
N THR A 32 -8.64 -7.86 -7.82
CA THR A 32 -8.69 -7.02 -9.00
C THR A 32 -7.30 -6.48 -9.30
N ASN A 33 -6.87 -6.59 -10.55
CA ASN A 33 -5.62 -5.96 -10.95
C ASN A 33 -5.85 -4.44 -11.02
N ILE A 34 -5.25 -3.73 -10.10
CA ILE A 34 -5.44 -2.27 -9.96
C ILE A 34 -5.12 -1.52 -11.26
N ARG A 35 -4.20 -2.03 -12.08
CA ARG A 35 -3.86 -1.40 -13.36
C ARG A 35 -4.99 -1.42 -14.37
N ARG A 36 -5.92 -2.36 -14.24
CA ARG A 36 -7.08 -2.50 -15.12
C ARG A 36 -8.31 -1.82 -14.58
N LEU A 37 -8.28 -1.37 -13.35
CA LEU A 37 -9.42 -0.74 -12.72
C LEU A 37 -9.68 0.63 -13.34
N LYS A 38 -10.91 0.85 -13.77
CA LYS A 38 -11.30 2.11 -14.40
C LYS A 38 -11.83 3.09 -13.37
N LYS A 39 -11.60 4.37 -13.58
CA LYS A 39 -12.13 5.42 -12.70
C LYS A 39 -13.66 5.35 -12.61
N SER A 40 -14.33 4.89 -13.68
CA SER A 40 -15.78 4.71 -13.66
C SER A 40 -16.27 3.66 -12.67
N GLU A 41 -15.41 2.70 -12.32
CA GLU A 41 -15.75 1.68 -11.31
C GLU A 41 -15.64 2.23 -9.90
N ILE A 42 -14.87 3.30 -9.73
CA ILE A 42 -14.72 4.05 -8.48
C ILE A 42 -14.96 5.51 -8.81
N PRO A 43 -16.23 5.92 -8.96
CA PRO A 43 -16.53 7.27 -9.42
C PRO A 43 -16.23 8.36 -8.40
N ASP A 44 -16.25 8.01 -7.11
CA ASP A 44 -15.98 8.99 -6.06
C ASP A 44 -14.48 9.15 -5.84
N ASP A 45 -14.06 10.35 -5.46
CA ASP A 45 -12.69 10.57 -5.04
C ASP A 45 -12.47 9.93 -3.66
N ILE A 46 -11.30 9.35 -3.49
CA ILE A 46 -10.97 8.56 -2.31
C ILE A 46 -10.24 9.43 -1.28
N ASP A 47 -10.72 9.43 -0.04
CA ASP A 47 -10.11 10.19 1.05
C ASP A 47 -9.00 9.43 1.76
N LEU A 48 -9.12 8.12 1.82
CA LEU A 48 -8.13 7.25 2.45
C LEU A 48 -8.04 5.93 1.70
N ALA A 49 -6.84 5.59 1.26
CA ALA A 49 -6.58 4.27 0.69
C ALA A 49 -5.68 3.49 1.62
N VAL A 50 -6.02 2.24 1.84
CA VAL A 50 -5.17 1.27 2.56
C VAL A 50 -4.74 0.23 1.54
N VAL A 51 -3.44 0.08 1.36
CA VAL A 51 -2.88 -0.78 0.32
C VAL A 51 -2.10 -1.93 0.96
N ASP A 52 -2.63 -3.12 0.81
CA ASP A 52 -2.01 -4.37 1.27
C ASP A 52 -2.05 -5.36 0.11
N VAL A 53 -0.94 -5.47 -0.59
CA VAL A 53 -0.86 -6.31 -1.79
C VAL A 53 0.31 -7.29 -1.67
N SER A 54 0.15 -8.44 -2.29
CA SER A 54 1.17 -9.49 -2.29
C SER A 54 1.56 -9.85 -3.72
N PHE A 55 2.80 -10.27 -3.89
CA PHE A 55 3.35 -10.73 -5.18
C PHE A 55 3.40 -9.65 -6.26
N ILE A 56 3.41 -8.40 -5.84
CA ILE A 56 3.55 -7.27 -6.74
C ILE A 56 4.23 -6.13 -5.97
N SER A 57 5.05 -5.34 -6.65
CA SER A 57 5.70 -4.20 -6.04
C SER A 57 4.75 -3.02 -5.91
N LEU A 58 4.86 -2.29 -4.81
CA LEU A 58 4.17 -1.01 -4.63
C LEU A 58 4.59 0.03 -5.67
N GLU A 59 5.76 -0.16 -6.29
CA GLU A 59 6.20 0.68 -7.39
C GLU A 59 5.22 0.64 -8.57
N VAL A 60 4.56 -0.50 -8.76
CA VAL A 60 3.54 -0.67 -9.79
C VAL A 60 2.17 -0.21 -9.29
N VAL A 61 1.86 -0.48 -8.02
CA VAL A 61 0.52 -0.27 -7.46
C VAL A 61 0.24 1.18 -7.10
N LEU A 62 1.19 1.86 -6.45
CA LEU A 62 0.94 3.22 -5.95
C LEU A 62 0.61 4.24 -7.05
N PRO A 63 1.26 4.22 -8.22
CA PRO A 63 0.86 5.13 -9.30
C PRO A 63 -0.59 4.93 -9.73
N GLU A 64 -1.06 3.68 -9.70
CA GLU A 64 -2.44 3.36 -10.07
C GLU A 64 -3.43 3.81 -9.01
N VAL A 65 -3.07 3.65 -7.72
CA VAL A 65 -3.87 4.14 -6.61
C VAL A 65 -4.05 5.66 -6.71
N ASN A 66 -2.99 6.36 -7.11
CA ASN A 66 -3.01 7.83 -7.23
C ASN A 66 -4.14 8.34 -8.13
N ARG A 67 -4.53 7.56 -9.15
CA ARG A 67 -5.60 7.96 -10.07
C ARG A 67 -6.95 8.16 -9.37
N PHE A 68 -7.13 7.54 -8.22
CA PHE A 68 -8.42 7.54 -7.53
C PHE A 68 -8.43 8.45 -6.31
N MET A 69 -7.29 9.02 -5.94
CA MET A 69 -7.17 9.77 -4.69
C MET A 69 -7.71 11.19 -4.83
N ALA A 70 -8.43 11.61 -3.80
CA ALA A 70 -8.88 12.98 -3.66
C ALA A 70 -7.67 13.93 -3.53
N ARG A 71 -7.87 15.19 -3.81
CA ARG A 71 -6.82 16.21 -3.78
C ARG A 71 -6.13 16.31 -2.43
N ARG A 72 -6.89 16.09 -1.35
CA ARG A 72 -6.36 16.06 0.02
C ARG A 72 -6.77 14.74 0.65
N SER A 73 -5.90 13.79 0.56
CA SER A 73 -6.20 12.43 0.99
C SER A 73 -4.96 11.77 1.58
N SER A 74 -5.13 10.56 2.06
CA SER A 74 -4.05 9.82 2.70
C SER A 74 -3.95 8.42 2.11
N VAL A 75 -2.74 7.90 2.10
CA VAL A 75 -2.47 6.52 1.71
C VAL A 75 -1.66 5.85 2.80
N ILE A 76 -2.11 4.68 3.23
CA ILE A 76 -1.35 3.80 4.11
C ILE A 76 -0.97 2.58 3.30
N ALA A 77 0.33 2.34 3.15
CA ALA A 77 0.82 1.22 2.36
C ALA A 77 1.64 0.28 3.23
N LEU A 78 1.33 -1.00 3.14
CA LEU A 78 2.10 -2.04 3.82
C LEU A 78 3.24 -2.47 2.91
N ILE A 79 4.46 -2.20 3.33
CA ILE A 79 5.67 -2.52 2.57
C ILE A 79 6.14 -3.91 2.97
N LYS A 80 6.18 -4.79 1.98
CA LYS A 80 6.63 -6.17 2.15
C LYS A 80 7.95 -6.35 1.40
N PRO A 81 9.10 -6.27 2.10
CA PRO A 81 10.40 -6.32 1.43
C PRO A 81 10.58 -7.51 0.50
N GLN A 82 9.96 -8.66 0.83
CA GLN A 82 10.06 -9.85 0.01
C GLN A 82 9.49 -9.65 -1.42
N PHE A 83 8.67 -8.63 -1.64
CA PHE A 83 8.12 -8.31 -2.95
C PHE A 83 8.71 -7.02 -3.54
N GLU A 84 9.69 -6.41 -2.84
CA GLU A 84 10.29 -5.15 -3.26
C GLU A 84 11.77 -5.28 -3.63
N VAL A 85 12.47 -6.27 -3.07
CA VAL A 85 13.88 -6.45 -3.33
C VAL A 85 14.12 -7.35 -4.54
N ALA A 86 15.36 -7.33 -5.06
CA ALA A 86 15.75 -8.25 -6.12
C ALA A 86 15.62 -9.71 -5.63
N PRO A 87 15.26 -10.65 -6.52
CA PRO A 87 15.10 -12.05 -6.13
C PRO A 87 16.32 -12.63 -5.40
N SER A 88 17.53 -12.18 -5.74
CA SER A 88 18.76 -12.63 -5.09
C SER A 88 18.85 -12.26 -3.62
N MET A 89 18.08 -11.26 -3.18
CA MET A 89 18.05 -10.82 -1.78
C MET A 89 16.99 -11.55 -0.96
N VAL A 90 16.16 -12.36 -1.60
CA VAL A 90 15.15 -13.16 -0.91
C VAL A 90 15.78 -14.51 -0.61
N GLY A 91 15.92 -14.82 0.66
CA GLY A 91 16.53 -16.07 1.10
C GLY A 91 15.56 -17.24 1.11
N ASP A 92 16.03 -18.35 1.66
CA ASP A 92 15.26 -19.57 1.77
C ASP A 92 13.93 -19.32 2.48
N GLY A 93 12.87 -19.90 1.96
CA GLY A 93 11.54 -19.75 2.51
C GLY A 93 10.86 -18.43 2.17
N GLY A 94 11.46 -17.62 1.30
CA GLY A 94 10.87 -16.33 0.90
C GLY A 94 11.06 -15.24 1.93
N ILE A 95 12.16 -15.29 2.69
CA ILE A 95 12.42 -14.37 3.79
C ILE A 95 13.58 -13.43 3.43
N VAL A 96 13.37 -12.13 3.61
CA VAL A 96 14.42 -11.12 3.49
C VAL A 96 15.06 -10.94 4.87
N ARG A 97 16.28 -11.43 5.03
CA ARG A 97 16.97 -11.44 6.34
C ARG A 97 17.92 -10.27 6.54
N ASP A 98 18.39 -9.66 5.45
CA ASP A 98 19.34 -8.55 5.52
C ASP A 98 18.63 -7.26 5.93
N PRO A 99 18.97 -6.66 7.08
CA PRO A 99 18.35 -5.40 7.51
C PRO A 99 18.54 -4.26 6.52
N ALA A 100 19.70 -4.21 5.84
CA ALA A 100 19.95 -3.18 4.84
C ALA A 100 19.03 -3.34 3.64
N ALA A 101 18.80 -4.58 3.19
CA ALA A 101 17.86 -4.84 2.08
C ALA A 101 16.44 -4.43 2.45
N ARG A 102 16.01 -4.70 3.69
CA ARG A 102 14.69 -4.27 4.16
C ARG A 102 14.55 -2.76 4.18
N LYS A 103 15.59 -2.06 4.64
CA LYS A 103 15.61 -0.60 4.69
C LYS A 103 15.56 0.00 3.28
N ASP A 104 16.31 -0.58 2.36
CA ASP A 104 16.32 -0.14 0.97
C ASP A 104 14.95 -0.33 0.32
N ALA A 105 14.28 -1.44 0.62
CA ALA A 105 12.92 -1.68 0.13
C ALA A 105 11.96 -0.60 0.62
N ALA A 106 12.03 -0.26 1.90
CA ALA A 106 11.19 0.79 2.46
C ALA A 106 11.48 2.14 1.79
N GLN A 107 12.76 2.49 1.65
CA GLN A 107 13.15 3.76 1.02
C GLN A 107 12.70 3.84 -0.43
N LYS A 108 12.78 2.74 -1.16
CA LYS A 108 12.31 2.67 -2.54
C LYS A 108 10.83 3.04 -2.62
N VAL A 109 10.01 2.51 -1.73
CA VAL A 109 8.57 2.79 -1.72
C VAL A 109 8.30 4.24 -1.34
N LEU A 110 9.03 4.78 -0.36
CA LEU A 110 8.88 6.20 -0.01
C LEU A 110 9.22 7.09 -1.20
N ASN A 111 10.25 6.74 -1.95
CA ASN A 111 10.64 7.48 -3.14
C ASN A 111 9.55 7.44 -4.22
N VAL A 112 8.86 6.32 -4.36
CA VAL A 112 7.73 6.22 -5.29
C VAL A 112 6.65 7.24 -4.94
N GLY A 113 6.28 7.32 -3.67
CA GLY A 113 5.29 8.30 -3.21
C GLY A 113 5.73 9.73 -3.50
N GLU A 114 6.98 10.04 -3.22
CA GLU A 114 7.51 11.38 -3.47
C GLU A 114 7.50 11.74 -4.96
N ARG A 115 7.80 10.79 -5.84
CA ARG A 115 7.72 11.02 -7.29
C ARG A 115 6.30 11.26 -7.75
N LEU A 116 5.32 10.74 -7.05
CA LEU A 116 3.90 10.98 -7.32
C LEU A 116 3.43 12.35 -6.79
N GLY A 117 4.29 13.07 -6.09
CA GLY A 117 3.94 14.34 -5.47
C GLY A 117 3.36 14.19 -4.07
N TRP A 118 3.41 13.01 -3.50
CA TRP A 118 2.94 12.77 -2.14
C TRP A 118 3.99 13.15 -1.12
N LYS A 119 3.54 13.50 0.07
CA LYS A 119 4.42 13.78 1.20
C LYS A 119 4.47 12.56 2.11
N VAL A 120 5.68 12.15 2.51
CA VAL A 120 5.84 11.10 3.50
C VAL A 120 5.48 11.66 4.86
N ALA A 121 4.43 11.12 5.47
CA ALA A 121 3.98 11.52 6.79
C ALA A 121 4.61 10.66 7.88
N GLY A 122 4.99 9.43 7.56
CA GLY A 122 5.64 8.56 8.53
C GLY A 122 6.00 7.20 7.96
N LEU A 123 6.86 6.52 8.68
CA LEU A 123 7.26 5.14 8.36
C LEU A 123 7.50 4.45 9.69
N MET A 124 6.94 3.25 9.85
CA MET A 124 7.19 2.45 11.04
C MET A 124 7.26 0.97 10.66
N GLU A 125 8.01 0.21 11.47
CA GLU A 125 7.99 -1.23 11.34
C GLU A 125 6.62 -1.73 11.80
N SER A 126 6.03 -2.64 11.02
CA SER A 126 4.74 -3.21 11.39
C SER A 126 4.88 -4.01 12.69
N PRO A 127 3.97 -3.84 13.66
CA PRO A 127 3.99 -4.63 14.89
C PRO A 127 3.66 -6.10 14.64
N ILE A 128 3.08 -6.40 13.48
CA ILE A 128 2.74 -7.77 13.08
C ILE A 128 3.68 -8.17 11.95
N LYS A 129 4.35 -9.31 12.12
CA LYS A 129 5.22 -9.85 11.07
C LYS A 129 4.38 -10.43 9.94
N GLY A 130 4.88 -10.30 8.73
CA GLY A 130 4.23 -10.87 7.56
C GLY A 130 4.48 -12.36 7.39
N ALA A 131 4.24 -12.84 6.20
CA ALA A 131 4.37 -14.26 5.87
C ALA A 131 5.74 -14.79 6.28
N LYS A 132 5.75 -15.95 6.94
CA LYS A 132 6.96 -16.67 7.39
C LYS A 132 7.85 -15.85 8.32
N GLY A 133 7.28 -14.85 8.99
CA GLY A 133 8.02 -13.99 9.91
C GLY A 133 8.76 -12.84 9.26
N ASN A 134 8.48 -12.52 8.02
CA ASN A 134 9.07 -11.34 7.36
C ASN A 134 8.75 -10.07 8.13
N ILE A 135 9.76 -9.22 8.29
CA ILE A 135 9.58 -7.88 8.85
C ILE A 135 9.03 -6.99 7.74
N GLU A 136 7.93 -6.32 8.03
CA GLU A 136 7.24 -5.43 7.10
C GLU A 136 7.12 -4.03 7.69
N PHE A 137 6.78 -3.04 6.87
CA PHE A 137 6.70 -1.65 7.30
C PHE A 137 5.37 -1.05 6.88
N LEU A 138 4.92 -0.06 7.65
CA LEU A 138 3.78 0.77 7.29
C LEU A 138 4.31 2.13 6.86
N ALA A 139 3.96 2.55 5.66
CA ALA A 139 4.25 3.87 5.16
C ALA A 139 2.97 4.70 5.14
N PHE A 140 3.06 5.91 5.63
CA PHE A 140 1.96 6.86 5.70
C PHE A 140 2.27 8.03 4.77
N PHE A 141 1.38 8.27 3.80
CA PHE A 141 1.54 9.35 2.84
C PHE A 141 0.37 10.33 2.91
N GLN A 142 0.68 11.59 2.69
CA GLN A 142 -0.29 12.64 2.48
C GLN A 142 -0.33 12.96 0.99
N VAL A 143 -1.49 12.86 0.38
CA VAL A 143 -1.68 13.17 -1.03
C VAL A 143 -2.09 14.64 -1.16
N GLY A 144 -1.42 15.33 -2.06
CA GLY A 144 -1.67 16.76 -2.24
C GLY A 144 -0.93 17.62 -1.22
N SER A 145 -0.82 18.89 -1.54
CA SER A 145 -0.15 19.86 -0.67
C SER A 145 -1.16 20.74 0.04
N GLU A 146 -0.84 21.07 1.28
CA GLU A 146 -1.54 22.15 1.98
C GLU A 146 -0.96 23.47 1.52
N SER A 147 -1.49 23.99 0.48
CA SER A 147 -1.11 25.32 0.06
C SER A 147 -2.10 26.33 0.61
#